data_a2b7f6b84cabf6bfdbd3ee3b81218d58
#
_entry.id   a2b7f6b84cabf6bfdbd3ee3b81218d58
#
_cell.length_a   1.000
_cell.length_b   1.000
_cell.length_c   1.000
_cell.angle_alpha   90.00
_cell.angle_beta   90.00
_cell.angle_gamma   90.00
#
_symmetry.space_group_name_H-M   'P 1'
#
loop_
_entity.id
_entity.type
_entity.pdbx_description
1 polymer ?
#
loop_
_entity_poly.entity_id
_entity_poly.type
_entity_poly.pdbx_seq_one_letter_code
_entity_poly.pdbx_strand_id
1 'polypeptide(L)'
;MARLRAVGGCPWDREQDLRSLRPYLVEETYEVLDEMDRVSEGGSWRALCEELGDLLFQIVFHAQLASEIGEFALADVAEAISEKIVRRHPHVFGEVRVEGAEQVLANWARLKAEERRKKTGSEGSVLEGVPSAAPALLRAERLSEKASRIGFDWPQLRGVRKKLDEELSELDAAVASQNPRHIEHELGDVLFTLANLARHLATPAEDALRAANRRFTERFQAVERGLRAQGVPFGKATVAQMETLWEEAKAEEAALPRPFHKSVAQLQSLQLAVPASALEFWPTVGPLLGWAVQSEASGLCLQGRGLALRLVVGPHSAPVELTLQHVVDVPALATAVRAAGGTVQHLAPGDCVFSDPGHSVVVRCTTSAADEAALPTGPV
;
A
#
# COMPACT_ATOMS: atom_id res chain seq x y z
N MET A 1 -10.37 -22.01 -19.62
CA MET A 1 -11.37 -22.67 -18.75
C MET A 1 -12.25 -23.66 -19.51
N ALA A 2 -12.96 -23.30 -20.58
CA ALA A 2 -13.85 -24.24 -21.28
C ALA A 2 -13.21 -25.60 -21.61
N ARG A 3 -11.94 -25.62 -22.09
CA ARG A 3 -11.22 -26.89 -22.37
C ARG A 3 -10.91 -27.69 -21.10
N LEU A 4 -10.59 -27.04 -19.99
CA LEU A 4 -10.31 -27.73 -18.71
C LEU A 4 -11.55 -28.41 -18.16
N ARG A 5 -12.72 -27.82 -18.35
CA ARG A 5 -14.00 -28.33 -17.88
C ARG A 5 -14.76 -29.22 -18.90
N ALA A 6 -14.27 -29.31 -20.15
CA ALA A 6 -14.86 -30.16 -21.19
C ALA A 6 -14.73 -31.66 -20.87
N VAL A 7 -15.49 -32.48 -21.59
CA VAL A 7 -15.31 -33.94 -21.57
C VAL A 7 -13.87 -34.25 -22.02
N GLY A 8 -13.12 -34.97 -21.17
CA GLY A 8 -11.69 -35.25 -21.39
C GLY A 8 -10.75 -34.15 -20.88
N GLY A 9 -11.27 -33.09 -20.27
CA GLY A 9 -10.50 -32.08 -19.54
C GLY A 9 -10.05 -32.54 -18.15
N CYS A 10 -9.71 -31.61 -17.27
CA CYS A 10 -9.27 -31.89 -15.90
C CYS A 10 -10.44 -32.40 -15.04
N PRO A 11 -10.34 -33.58 -14.44
CA PRO A 11 -11.40 -34.14 -13.60
C PRO A 11 -11.70 -33.23 -12.40
N TRP A 12 -10.68 -32.64 -11.75
CA TRP A 12 -10.83 -31.77 -10.61
C TRP A 12 -11.59 -30.49 -10.98
N ASP A 13 -11.19 -29.82 -12.08
CA ASP A 13 -11.86 -28.58 -12.53
C ASP A 13 -13.34 -28.82 -12.86
N ARG A 14 -13.68 -30.01 -13.35
CA ARG A 14 -15.05 -30.38 -13.73
C ARG A 14 -15.97 -30.57 -12.52
N GLU A 15 -15.44 -30.94 -11.37
CA GLU A 15 -16.18 -31.15 -10.13
C GLU A 15 -16.44 -29.84 -9.37
N GLN A 16 -15.73 -28.75 -9.73
CA GLN A 16 -15.87 -27.49 -9.02
C GLN A 16 -17.19 -26.78 -9.29
N ASP A 17 -17.70 -26.15 -8.24
CA ASP A 17 -18.85 -25.25 -8.25
C ASP A 17 -18.55 -23.90 -7.57
N LEU A 18 -19.53 -22.99 -7.55
CA LEU A 18 -19.38 -21.68 -6.90
C LEU A 18 -19.05 -21.79 -5.41
N ARG A 19 -19.47 -22.84 -4.74
CA ARG A 19 -19.25 -23.03 -3.29
C ARG A 19 -17.87 -23.61 -3.02
N SER A 20 -17.44 -24.60 -3.79
CA SER A 20 -16.14 -25.25 -3.65
C SER A 20 -14.97 -24.30 -3.98
N LEU A 21 -15.18 -23.33 -4.87
CA LEU A 21 -14.17 -22.35 -5.26
C LEU A 21 -14.04 -21.13 -4.31
N ARG A 22 -14.99 -20.92 -3.37
CA ARG A 22 -14.91 -19.80 -2.44
C ARG A 22 -13.64 -19.73 -1.60
N PRO A 23 -13.13 -20.84 -1.02
CA PRO A 23 -11.88 -20.82 -0.28
C PRO A 23 -10.71 -20.32 -1.14
N TYR A 24 -10.58 -20.85 -2.35
CA TYR A 24 -9.49 -20.48 -3.27
C TYR A 24 -9.53 -18.98 -3.64
N LEU A 25 -10.71 -18.43 -3.97
CA LEU A 25 -10.84 -16.99 -4.24
C LEU A 25 -10.36 -16.13 -3.06
N VAL A 26 -10.61 -16.57 -1.82
CA VAL A 26 -10.16 -15.86 -0.61
C VAL A 26 -8.65 -16.02 -0.44
N GLU A 27 -8.12 -17.22 -0.67
CA GLU A 27 -6.70 -17.55 -0.60
C GLU A 27 -5.89 -16.69 -1.58
N GLU A 28 -6.22 -16.73 -2.88
CA GLU A 28 -5.58 -15.90 -3.91
C GLU A 28 -5.66 -14.40 -3.59
N THR A 29 -6.78 -13.96 -2.99
CA THR A 29 -6.91 -12.56 -2.58
C THR A 29 -5.89 -12.20 -1.50
N TYR A 30 -5.63 -13.08 -0.54
CA TYR A 30 -4.65 -12.84 0.51
C TYR A 30 -3.22 -12.99 0.02
N GLU A 31 -2.94 -13.90 -0.92
CA GLU A 31 -1.62 -14.04 -1.56
C GLU A 31 -1.26 -12.77 -2.35
N VAL A 32 -2.20 -12.20 -3.10
CA VAL A 32 -2.02 -10.87 -3.72
C VAL A 32 -1.72 -9.80 -2.69
N LEU A 33 -2.42 -9.78 -1.54
CA LEU A 33 -2.15 -8.78 -0.49
C LEU A 33 -0.77 -8.96 0.14
N ASP A 34 -0.33 -10.20 0.35
CA ASP A 34 1.00 -10.49 0.88
C ASP A 34 2.10 -10.07 -0.10
N GLU A 35 1.92 -10.31 -1.41
CA GLU A 35 2.88 -9.84 -2.42
C GLU A 35 2.86 -8.30 -2.58
N MET A 36 1.71 -7.64 -2.44
CA MET A 36 1.65 -6.17 -2.38
C MET A 36 2.45 -5.60 -1.21
N ASP A 37 2.38 -6.25 -0.04
CA ASP A 37 3.19 -5.87 1.12
C ASP A 37 4.69 -6.08 0.83
N ARG A 38 5.08 -7.24 0.28
CA ARG A 38 6.48 -7.54 -0.11
C ARG A 38 7.03 -6.56 -1.14
N VAL A 39 6.25 -6.23 -2.16
CA VAL A 39 6.63 -5.22 -3.17
C VAL A 39 6.84 -3.85 -2.54
N SER A 40 6.00 -3.46 -1.56
CA SER A 40 6.18 -2.19 -0.84
C SER A 40 7.48 -2.14 -0.03
N GLU A 41 8.03 -3.29 0.33
CA GLU A 41 9.30 -3.48 1.03
C GLU A 41 10.49 -3.73 0.07
N GLY A 42 10.28 -3.59 -1.24
CA GLY A 42 11.33 -3.77 -2.26
C GLY A 42 11.36 -5.17 -2.89
N GLY A 43 10.32 -5.97 -2.69
CA GLY A 43 10.16 -7.30 -3.29
C GLY A 43 9.86 -7.28 -4.79
N SER A 44 9.67 -8.47 -5.35
CA SER A 44 9.53 -8.69 -6.78
C SER A 44 8.14 -8.31 -7.31
N TRP A 45 8.08 -7.36 -8.25
CA TRP A 45 6.86 -7.09 -9.03
C TRP A 45 6.38 -8.29 -9.86
N ARG A 46 7.30 -9.20 -10.20
CA ARG A 46 6.97 -10.40 -10.95
C ARG A 46 6.14 -11.36 -10.11
N ALA A 47 6.48 -11.56 -8.83
CA ALA A 47 5.68 -12.38 -7.92
C ALA A 47 4.25 -11.82 -7.79
N LEU A 48 4.11 -10.51 -7.57
CA LEU A 48 2.78 -9.88 -7.57
C LEU A 48 2.02 -10.10 -8.89
N CYS A 49 2.71 -10.09 -10.04
CA CYS A 49 2.08 -10.38 -11.34
C CYS A 49 1.57 -11.82 -11.42
N GLU A 50 2.27 -12.77 -10.83
CA GLU A 50 1.90 -14.19 -10.79
C GLU A 50 0.62 -14.36 -9.94
N GLU A 51 0.59 -13.81 -8.72
CA GLU A 51 -0.59 -13.88 -7.84
C GLU A 51 -1.83 -13.13 -8.41
N LEU A 52 -1.62 -12.00 -9.09
CA LEU A 52 -2.70 -11.33 -9.83
C LEU A 52 -3.23 -12.21 -10.97
N GLY A 53 -2.39 -13.05 -11.57
CA GLY A 53 -2.77 -14.05 -12.56
C GLY A 53 -3.68 -15.12 -11.95
N ASP A 54 -3.34 -15.61 -10.76
CA ASP A 54 -4.10 -16.64 -10.05
C ASP A 54 -5.46 -16.08 -9.57
N LEU A 55 -5.49 -14.86 -9.06
CA LEU A 55 -6.75 -14.17 -8.77
C LEU A 55 -7.61 -13.96 -10.04
N LEU A 56 -7.00 -13.58 -11.17
CA LEU A 56 -7.71 -13.47 -12.45
C LEU A 56 -8.24 -14.83 -12.91
N PHE A 57 -7.49 -15.91 -12.69
CA PHE A 57 -7.93 -17.27 -12.98
C PHE A 57 -9.22 -17.63 -12.23
N GLN A 58 -9.35 -17.25 -10.95
CA GLN A 58 -10.60 -17.43 -10.20
C GLN A 58 -11.78 -16.70 -10.85
N ILE A 59 -11.56 -15.46 -11.33
CA ILE A 59 -12.60 -14.69 -12.02
C ILE A 59 -13.02 -15.42 -13.31
N VAL A 60 -12.07 -15.86 -14.11
CA VAL A 60 -12.32 -16.61 -15.36
C VAL A 60 -13.04 -17.92 -15.08
N PHE A 61 -12.69 -18.59 -13.97
CA PHE A 61 -13.33 -19.85 -13.58
C PHE A 61 -14.80 -19.64 -13.22
N HIS A 62 -15.09 -18.65 -12.37
CA HIS A 62 -16.47 -18.32 -12.01
C HIS A 62 -17.31 -17.89 -13.21
N ALA A 63 -16.74 -17.12 -14.15
CA ALA A 63 -17.41 -16.74 -15.38
C ALA A 63 -17.70 -17.97 -16.29
N GLN A 64 -16.79 -18.95 -16.31
CA GLN A 64 -17.01 -20.20 -17.03
C GLN A 64 -18.17 -21.00 -16.43
N LEU A 65 -18.23 -21.12 -15.10
CA LEU A 65 -19.36 -21.79 -14.42
C LEU A 65 -20.71 -21.16 -14.76
N ALA A 66 -20.76 -19.83 -14.77
CA ALA A 66 -21.96 -19.10 -15.14
C ALA A 66 -22.33 -19.31 -16.62
N SER A 67 -21.35 -19.34 -17.51
CA SER A 67 -21.55 -19.57 -18.95
C SER A 67 -22.08 -20.98 -19.23
N GLU A 68 -21.68 -22.00 -18.47
CA GLU A 68 -22.17 -23.37 -18.63
C GLU A 68 -23.66 -23.54 -18.32
N ILE A 69 -24.21 -22.67 -17.50
CA ILE A 69 -25.65 -22.63 -17.19
C ILE A 69 -26.41 -21.52 -17.93
N GLY A 70 -25.73 -20.82 -18.87
CA GLY A 70 -26.33 -19.81 -19.73
C GLY A 70 -26.62 -18.46 -19.08
N GLU A 71 -26.01 -18.14 -17.93
CA GLU A 71 -26.24 -16.88 -17.19
C GLU A 71 -25.42 -15.73 -17.77
N PHE A 72 -24.10 -15.82 -17.78
CA PHE A 72 -23.19 -14.83 -18.35
C PHE A 72 -21.82 -15.42 -18.65
N ALA A 73 -21.03 -14.77 -19.51
CA ALA A 73 -19.66 -15.11 -19.86
C ALA A 73 -18.65 -14.09 -19.34
N LEU A 74 -17.35 -14.37 -19.51
CA LEU A 74 -16.28 -13.44 -19.12
C LEU A 74 -16.40 -12.07 -19.81
N ALA A 75 -16.88 -12.03 -21.06
CA ALA A 75 -17.11 -10.79 -21.78
C ALA A 75 -18.10 -9.87 -21.05
N ASP A 76 -19.18 -10.43 -20.51
CA ASP A 76 -20.20 -9.68 -19.77
C ASP A 76 -19.64 -9.11 -18.45
N VAL A 77 -18.73 -9.85 -17.80
CA VAL A 77 -18.00 -9.36 -16.60
C VAL A 77 -17.12 -8.15 -16.95
N ALA A 78 -16.40 -8.24 -18.08
CA ALA A 78 -15.53 -7.16 -18.56
C ALA A 78 -16.36 -5.93 -19.00
N GLU A 79 -17.48 -6.13 -19.67
CA GLU A 79 -18.40 -5.07 -20.06
C GLU A 79 -19.02 -4.38 -18.83
N ALA A 80 -19.50 -5.14 -17.86
CA ALA A 80 -20.10 -4.61 -16.63
C ALA A 80 -19.14 -3.74 -15.82
N ILE A 81 -17.86 -4.12 -15.72
CA ILE A 81 -16.87 -3.28 -15.02
C ILE A 81 -16.50 -2.06 -15.86
N SER A 82 -16.36 -2.19 -17.18
CA SER A 82 -16.04 -1.08 -18.09
C SER A 82 -17.12 -0.01 -18.05
N GLU A 83 -18.40 -0.38 -18.20
CA GLU A 83 -19.53 0.53 -18.08
C GLU A 83 -19.58 1.23 -16.73
N LYS A 84 -19.32 0.49 -15.65
CA LYS A 84 -19.27 1.05 -14.30
C LYS A 84 -18.17 2.08 -14.15
N ILE A 85 -16.96 1.82 -14.68
CA ILE A 85 -15.83 2.74 -14.64
C ILE A 85 -16.14 4.00 -15.44
N VAL A 86 -16.60 3.87 -16.67
CA VAL A 86 -16.97 5.01 -17.53
C VAL A 86 -18.01 5.88 -16.85
N ARG A 87 -19.08 5.29 -16.36
CA ARG A 87 -20.17 6.03 -15.70
C ARG A 87 -19.74 6.74 -14.43
N ARG A 88 -18.81 6.15 -13.65
CA ARG A 88 -18.33 6.73 -12.38
C ARG A 88 -17.18 7.73 -12.52
N HIS A 89 -16.62 7.85 -13.73
CA HIS A 89 -15.55 8.80 -14.02
C HIS A 89 -15.93 9.79 -15.13
N PRO A 90 -17.05 10.54 -14.96
CA PRO A 90 -17.47 11.50 -15.97
C PRO A 90 -16.50 12.66 -16.17
N HIS A 91 -15.55 12.83 -15.27
CA HIS A 91 -14.44 13.76 -15.38
C HIS A 91 -13.27 13.25 -16.24
N VAL A 92 -13.26 11.95 -16.59
CA VAL A 92 -12.26 11.33 -17.49
C VAL A 92 -12.88 11.00 -18.84
N PHE A 93 -14.10 10.45 -18.84
CA PHE A 93 -14.79 9.94 -20.02
C PHE A 93 -15.92 10.86 -20.51
N GLY A 94 -16.13 12.02 -19.88
CA GLY A 94 -17.16 13.00 -20.21
C GLY A 94 -16.64 14.42 -20.05
N GLU A 95 -17.56 15.37 -19.87
CA GLU A 95 -17.24 16.82 -19.84
C GLU A 95 -17.16 17.42 -18.42
N VAL A 96 -17.38 16.62 -17.38
CA VAL A 96 -17.35 17.10 -15.98
C VAL A 96 -15.92 17.45 -15.58
N ARG A 97 -15.74 18.67 -15.06
CA ARG A 97 -14.44 19.10 -14.51
C ARG A 97 -14.43 18.92 -13.00
N VAL A 98 -13.27 18.53 -12.46
CA VAL A 98 -13.03 18.37 -11.03
C VAL A 98 -11.71 19.04 -10.64
N GLU A 99 -11.67 19.70 -9.48
CA GLU A 99 -10.52 20.46 -9.01
C GLU A 99 -9.63 19.67 -8.03
N GLY A 100 -9.94 18.38 -7.77
CA GLY A 100 -9.14 17.55 -6.89
C GLY A 100 -9.81 16.25 -6.47
N ALA A 101 -9.05 15.42 -5.75
CA ALA A 101 -9.49 14.08 -5.35
C ALA A 101 -10.73 14.10 -4.44
N GLU A 102 -10.89 15.10 -3.58
CA GLU A 102 -12.04 15.23 -2.69
C GLU A 102 -13.36 15.36 -3.48
N GLN A 103 -13.35 16.17 -4.53
CA GLN A 103 -14.51 16.35 -5.40
C GLN A 103 -14.85 15.07 -6.17
N VAL A 104 -13.84 14.31 -6.57
CA VAL A 104 -14.02 12.97 -7.18
C VAL A 104 -14.70 12.03 -6.21
N LEU A 105 -14.25 11.97 -4.95
CA LEU A 105 -14.82 11.11 -3.92
C LEU A 105 -16.27 11.48 -3.58
N ALA A 106 -16.56 12.79 -3.49
CA ALA A 106 -17.93 13.29 -3.29
C ALA A 106 -18.85 12.90 -4.46
N ASN A 107 -18.39 13.07 -5.71
CA ASN A 107 -19.13 12.67 -6.90
C ASN A 107 -19.39 11.16 -6.93
N TRP A 108 -18.39 10.35 -6.56
CA TRP A 108 -18.54 8.90 -6.47
C TRP A 108 -19.58 8.48 -5.42
N ALA A 109 -19.58 9.13 -4.26
CA ALA A 109 -20.56 8.85 -3.21
C ALA A 109 -21.98 9.14 -3.70
N ARG A 110 -22.19 10.27 -4.39
CA ARG A 110 -23.48 10.64 -4.99
C ARG A 110 -23.92 9.65 -6.06
N LEU A 111 -23.05 9.32 -7.02
CA LEU A 111 -23.35 8.37 -8.10
C LEU A 111 -23.69 6.98 -7.56
N LYS A 112 -22.96 6.49 -6.55
CA LYS A 112 -23.26 5.22 -5.88
C LYS A 112 -24.62 5.24 -5.15
N ALA A 113 -25.00 6.37 -4.57
CA ALA A 113 -26.31 6.53 -3.93
C ALA A 113 -27.45 6.51 -4.96
N GLU A 114 -27.28 7.21 -6.09
CA GLU A 114 -28.25 7.22 -7.20
C GLU A 114 -28.42 5.83 -7.83
N GLU A 115 -27.32 5.10 -8.06
CA GLU A 115 -27.35 3.72 -8.58
C GLU A 115 -28.14 2.79 -7.64
N ARG A 116 -27.92 2.92 -6.32
CA ARG A 116 -28.66 2.14 -5.32
C ARG A 116 -30.16 2.45 -5.37
N ARG A 117 -30.51 3.73 -5.33
CA ARG A 117 -31.92 4.14 -5.41
C ARG A 117 -32.62 3.60 -6.65
N LYS A 118 -31.92 3.56 -7.80
CA LYS A 118 -32.46 2.97 -9.03
C LYS A 118 -32.63 1.46 -8.93
N LYS A 119 -31.76 0.75 -8.20
CA LYS A 119 -31.84 -0.73 -8.08
C LYS A 119 -32.86 -1.20 -7.04
N THR A 120 -33.01 -0.48 -5.93
CA THR A 120 -33.83 -0.93 -4.79
C THR A 120 -35.20 -0.27 -4.72
N GLY A 121 -35.41 0.81 -5.48
CA GLY A 121 -36.67 1.58 -5.45
C GLY A 121 -36.95 2.33 -4.14
N SER A 122 -36.03 2.24 -3.16
CA SER A 122 -36.12 2.87 -1.83
C SER A 122 -34.77 3.48 -1.41
N GLU A 123 -34.81 4.41 -0.49
CA GLU A 123 -33.62 4.84 0.24
C GLU A 123 -33.26 3.70 1.21
N GLY A 124 -32.33 2.84 0.80
CA GLY A 124 -31.78 1.79 1.65
C GLY A 124 -30.94 2.37 2.79
N SER A 125 -30.54 1.52 3.74
CA SER A 125 -29.65 1.93 4.84
C SER A 125 -28.36 2.54 4.31
N VAL A 126 -27.89 3.61 4.95
CA VAL A 126 -26.57 4.21 4.66
C VAL A 126 -25.45 3.17 4.77
N LEU A 127 -25.61 2.16 5.62
CA LEU A 127 -24.66 1.10 5.87
C LEU A 127 -24.65 -0.01 4.78
N GLU A 128 -25.62 -0.02 3.87
CA GLU A 128 -25.69 -1.01 2.79
C GLU A 128 -24.44 -1.02 1.90
N GLY A 129 -24.14 -2.23 1.37
CA GLY A 129 -23.01 -2.45 0.45
C GLY A 129 -21.66 -2.60 1.14
N VAL A 130 -21.64 -2.83 2.47
CA VAL A 130 -20.51 -3.40 3.19
C VAL A 130 -20.71 -4.92 3.22
N PRO A 131 -19.85 -5.72 2.57
CA PRO A 131 -20.01 -7.16 2.52
C PRO A 131 -20.02 -7.77 3.92
N SER A 132 -20.98 -8.64 4.20
CA SER A 132 -21.05 -9.33 5.50
C SER A 132 -19.89 -10.32 5.72
N ALA A 133 -19.32 -10.82 4.63
CA ALA A 133 -18.18 -11.74 4.63
C ALA A 133 -16.80 -11.05 4.65
N ALA A 134 -16.76 -9.72 4.69
CA ALA A 134 -15.49 -9.00 4.80
C ALA A 134 -14.82 -9.30 6.17
N PRO A 135 -13.47 -9.26 6.26
CA PRO A 135 -12.75 -9.32 7.53
C PRO A 135 -13.33 -8.35 8.55
N ALA A 136 -13.41 -8.77 9.80
CA ALA A 136 -14.24 -8.08 10.80
C ALA A 136 -13.79 -6.63 11.06
N LEU A 137 -12.47 -6.39 11.16
CA LEU A 137 -11.94 -5.04 11.38
C LEU A 137 -12.14 -4.15 10.16
N LEU A 138 -11.90 -4.66 8.95
CA LEU A 138 -12.20 -3.94 7.71
C LEU A 138 -13.69 -3.59 7.62
N ARG A 139 -14.57 -4.53 8.01
CA ARG A 139 -16.01 -4.30 8.01
C ARG A 139 -16.39 -3.20 9.01
N ALA A 140 -15.87 -3.24 10.23
CA ALA A 140 -16.09 -2.23 11.27
C ALA A 140 -15.64 -0.83 10.80
N GLU A 141 -14.45 -0.73 10.19
CA GLU A 141 -13.94 0.51 9.60
C GLU A 141 -14.87 1.04 8.51
N ARG A 142 -15.33 0.18 7.59
CA ARG A 142 -16.25 0.58 6.50
C ARG A 142 -17.63 1.00 7.00
N LEU A 143 -18.15 0.36 8.05
CA LEU A 143 -19.40 0.75 8.69
C LEU A 143 -19.27 2.14 9.34
N SER A 144 -18.22 2.36 10.12
CA SER A 144 -17.95 3.66 10.76
C SER A 144 -17.67 4.77 9.72
N GLU A 145 -16.94 4.48 8.64
CA GLU A 145 -16.73 5.42 7.53
C GLU A 145 -18.07 5.84 6.87
N LYS A 146 -18.98 4.91 6.68
CA LYS A 146 -20.29 5.23 6.11
C LYS A 146 -21.15 6.06 7.05
N ALA A 147 -21.13 5.75 8.36
CA ALA A 147 -21.83 6.52 9.38
C ALA A 147 -21.27 7.96 9.48
N SER A 148 -19.96 8.12 9.39
CA SER A 148 -19.32 9.45 9.45
C SER A 148 -19.76 10.38 8.31
N ARG A 149 -20.02 9.86 7.12
CA ARG A 149 -20.46 10.65 5.95
C ARG A 149 -21.83 11.34 6.11
N ILE A 150 -22.65 10.86 7.05
CA ILE A 150 -23.93 11.48 7.40
C ILE A 150 -23.86 12.28 8.69
N GLY A 151 -22.65 12.54 9.20
CA GLY A 151 -22.43 13.31 10.41
C GLY A 151 -22.48 12.50 11.70
N PHE A 152 -22.60 11.15 11.65
CA PHE A 152 -22.52 10.30 12.81
C PHE A 152 -21.05 9.92 13.07
N ASP A 153 -20.30 10.87 13.65
CA ASP A 153 -18.88 10.72 13.94
C ASP A 153 -18.44 11.64 15.09
N TRP A 154 -17.32 11.32 15.70
CA TRP A 154 -16.66 12.21 16.65
C TRP A 154 -15.87 13.28 15.86
N PRO A 155 -16.06 14.57 16.16
CA PRO A 155 -15.39 15.63 15.42
C PRO A 155 -13.87 15.68 15.69
N GLN A 156 -13.39 15.00 16.71
CA GLN A 156 -11.99 14.97 17.11
C GLN A 156 -11.57 13.60 17.63
N LEU A 157 -10.32 13.22 17.36
CA LEU A 157 -9.68 11.99 17.84
C LEU A 157 -9.85 11.76 19.36
N ARG A 158 -9.84 12.85 20.14
CA ARG A 158 -10.05 12.80 21.60
C ARG A 158 -11.39 12.17 21.99
N GLY A 159 -12.44 12.37 21.19
CA GLY A 159 -13.76 11.78 21.44
C GLY A 159 -13.73 10.25 21.29
N VAL A 160 -13.11 9.76 20.22
CA VAL A 160 -12.93 8.33 19.99
C VAL A 160 -12.07 7.70 21.07
N ARG A 161 -11.00 8.39 21.48
CA ARG A 161 -10.13 7.88 22.57
C ARG A 161 -10.89 7.75 23.88
N LYS A 162 -11.69 8.76 24.22
CA LYS A 162 -12.55 8.69 25.43
C LYS A 162 -13.53 7.53 25.36
N LYS A 163 -14.14 7.26 24.20
CA LYS A 163 -15.04 6.11 24.03
C LYS A 163 -14.29 4.78 24.20
N LEU A 164 -13.06 4.69 23.69
CA LEU A 164 -12.25 3.48 23.91
C LEU A 164 -11.96 3.24 25.41
N ASP A 165 -11.67 4.29 26.17
CA ASP A 165 -11.43 4.18 27.60
C ASP A 165 -12.72 3.75 28.36
N GLU A 166 -13.90 4.18 27.89
CA GLU A 166 -15.22 3.75 28.36
C GLU A 166 -15.44 2.26 28.07
N GLU A 167 -15.26 1.79 26.81
CA GLU A 167 -15.42 0.37 26.44
C GLU A 167 -14.47 -0.56 27.20
N LEU A 168 -13.25 -0.12 27.48
CA LEU A 168 -12.30 -0.89 28.29
C LEU A 168 -12.79 -1.02 29.75
N SER A 169 -13.40 0.04 30.32
CA SER A 169 -13.98 -0.03 31.66
C SER A 169 -15.20 -0.94 31.70
N GLU A 170 -16.03 -0.95 30.67
CA GLU A 170 -17.19 -1.83 30.57
C GLU A 170 -16.77 -3.30 30.42
N LEU A 171 -15.71 -3.57 29.63
CA LEU A 171 -15.10 -4.89 29.52
C LEU A 171 -14.55 -5.37 30.89
N ASP A 172 -13.87 -4.49 31.64
CA ASP A 172 -13.39 -4.85 32.99
C ASP A 172 -14.55 -5.22 33.93
N ALA A 173 -15.66 -4.48 33.87
CA ALA A 173 -16.86 -4.79 34.65
C ALA A 173 -17.51 -6.11 34.20
N ALA A 174 -17.54 -6.38 32.90
CA ALA A 174 -18.06 -7.62 32.34
C ALA A 174 -17.21 -8.82 32.78
N VAL A 175 -15.88 -8.70 32.77
CA VAL A 175 -14.97 -9.73 33.30
C VAL A 175 -15.19 -9.99 34.75
N ALA A 176 -15.36 -8.94 35.59
CA ALA A 176 -15.64 -9.07 37.00
C ALA A 176 -16.99 -9.77 37.27
N SER A 177 -17.97 -9.59 36.38
CA SER A 177 -19.28 -10.27 36.49
C SER A 177 -19.23 -11.74 36.08
N GLN A 178 -18.16 -12.22 35.47
CA GLN A 178 -17.98 -13.58 34.95
C GLN A 178 -19.09 -14.04 33.98
N ASN A 179 -19.78 -13.10 33.31
CA ASN A 179 -20.84 -13.43 32.38
C ASN A 179 -20.25 -13.51 30.95
N PRO A 180 -20.16 -14.70 30.32
CA PRO A 180 -19.51 -14.87 29.04
C PRO A 180 -20.14 -14.04 27.91
N ARG A 181 -21.44 -13.87 27.89
CA ARG A 181 -22.16 -13.09 26.90
C ARG A 181 -21.85 -11.58 27.00
N HIS A 182 -21.72 -11.11 28.23
CA HIS A 182 -21.36 -9.71 28.49
C HIS A 182 -19.91 -9.45 28.08
N ILE A 183 -19.00 -10.37 28.42
CA ILE A 183 -17.59 -10.28 27.98
C ILE A 183 -17.48 -10.28 26.46
N GLU A 184 -18.24 -11.15 25.77
CA GLU A 184 -18.26 -11.19 24.31
C GLU A 184 -18.74 -9.85 23.70
N HIS A 185 -19.79 -9.26 24.28
CA HIS A 185 -20.35 -7.98 23.84
C HIS A 185 -19.32 -6.86 23.98
N GLU A 186 -18.81 -6.63 25.20
CA GLU A 186 -17.88 -5.53 25.47
C GLU A 186 -16.55 -5.68 24.74
N LEU A 187 -16.04 -6.91 24.58
CA LEU A 187 -14.88 -7.17 23.75
C LEU A 187 -15.14 -6.78 22.28
N GLY A 188 -16.34 -7.05 21.78
CA GLY A 188 -16.77 -6.63 20.45
C GLY A 188 -16.77 -5.11 20.28
N ASP A 189 -17.26 -4.37 21.29
CA ASP A 189 -17.33 -2.91 21.26
C ASP A 189 -15.93 -2.26 21.38
N VAL A 190 -15.03 -2.84 22.18
CA VAL A 190 -13.60 -2.45 22.18
C VAL A 190 -12.98 -2.60 20.80
N LEU A 191 -13.17 -3.75 20.13
CA LEU A 191 -12.60 -4.02 18.80
C LEU A 191 -13.20 -3.08 17.73
N PHE A 192 -14.50 -2.81 17.79
CA PHE A 192 -15.18 -1.87 16.89
C PHE A 192 -14.65 -0.43 17.09
N THR A 193 -14.49 -0.02 18.34
CA THR A 193 -13.97 1.31 18.69
C THR A 193 -12.50 1.46 18.29
N LEU A 194 -11.69 0.39 18.39
CA LEU A 194 -10.31 0.36 17.87
C LEU A 194 -10.27 0.51 16.36
N ALA A 195 -11.16 -0.17 15.62
CA ALA A 195 -11.24 -0.01 14.16
C ALA A 195 -11.64 1.43 13.77
N ASN A 196 -12.55 2.06 14.52
CA ASN A 196 -12.90 3.46 14.31
C ASN A 196 -11.76 4.42 14.67
N LEU A 197 -11.00 4.15 15.74
CA LEU A 197 -9.81 4.90 16.11
C LEU A 197 -8.76 4.84 14.99
N ALA A 198 -8.53 3.65 14.42
CA ALA A 198 -7.62 3.42 13.30
C ALA A 198 -8.01 4.28 12.08
N ARG A 199 -9.30 4.38 11.76
CA ARG A 199 -9.84 5.28 10.72
C ARG A 199 -9.48 6.74 10.98
N HIS A 200 -9.64 7.23 12.22
CA HIS A 200 -9.26 8.60 12.59
C HIS A 200 -7.76 8.85 12.51
N LEU A 201 -6.95 7.81 12.63
CA LEU A 201 -5.49 7.85 12.46
C LEU A 201 -5.06 7.65 11.01
N ALA A 202 -6.01 7.53 10.06
CA ALA A 202 -5.76 7.21 8.66
C ALA A 202 -4.89 5.93 8.48
N THR A 203 -5.06 4.97 9.37
CA THR A 203 -4.35 3.69 9.37
C THR A 203 -5.38 2.56 9.29
N PRO A 204 -5.46 1.77 8.20
CA PRO A 204 -6.40 0.66 8.12
C PRO A 204 -6.19 -0.36 9.24
N ALA A 205 -7.25 -0.65 10.01
CA ALA A 205 -7.17 -1.53 11.17
C ALA A 205 -6.78 -2.97 10.82
N GLU A 206 -7.31 -3.49 9.72
CA GLU A 206 -7.01 -4.83 9.20
C GLU A 206 -5.54 -4.95 8.80
N ASP A 207 -5.01 -3.97 8.06
CA ASP A 207 -3.62 -3.95 7.61
C ASP A 207 -2.65 -3.80 8.79
N ALA A 208 -3.01 -2.97 9.77
CA ALA A 208 -2.22 -2.80 10.99
C ALA A 208 -2.10 -4.10 11.79
N LEU A 209 -3.21 -4.86 11.91
CA LEU A 209 -3.21 -6.15 12.60
C LEU A 209 -2.47 -7.23 11.78
N ARG A 210 -2.64 -7.26 10.46
CA ARG A 210 -1.86 -8.14 9.59
C ARG A 210 -0.36 -7.91 9.73
N ALA A 211 0.07 -6.66 9.71
CA ALA A 211 1.47 -6.30 9.94
C ALA A 211 1.96 -6.72 11.34
N ALA A 212 1.13 -6.59 12.36
CA ALA A 212 1.45 -7.07 13.72
C ALA A 212 1.60 -8.59 13.78
N ASN A 213 0.70 -9.33 13.12
CA ASN A 213 0.75 -10.79 13.02
C ASN A 213 2.03 -11.26 12.32
N ARG A 214 2.41 -10.60 11.21
CA ARG A 214 3.66 -10.89 10.49
C ARG A 214 4.87 -10.68 11.40
N ARG A 215 4.99 -9.53 12.06
CA ARG A 215 6.08 -9.27 13.02
C ARG A 215 6.13 -10.28 14.15
N PHE A 216 4.97 -10.66 14.68
CA PHE A 216 4.92 -11.71 15.70
C PHE A 216 5.48 -13.03 15.19
N THR A 217 5.06 -13.45 14.00
CA THR A 217 5.52 -14.69 13.35
C THR A 217 7.03 -14.68 13.11
N GLU A 218 7.56 -13.60 12.56
CA GLU A 218 8.99 -13.44 12.27
C GLU A 218 9.84 -13.50 13.54
N ARG A 219 9.44 -12.79 14.59
CA ARG A 219 10.11 -12.82 15.89
C ARG A 219 10.02 -14.20 16.56
N PHE A 220 8.87 -14.84 16.46
CA PHE A 220 8.71 -16.19 17.02
C PHE A 220 9.57 -17.21 16.27
N GLN A 221 9.67 -17.13 14.98
CA GLN A 221 10.60 -17.92 14.18
C GLN A 221 12.07 -17.66 14.54
N ALA A 222 12.43 -16.42 14.92
CA ALA A 222 13.77 -16.11 15.45
C ALA A 222 13.99 -16.81 16.80
N VAL A 223 13.03 -16.81 17.70
CA VAL A 223 13.07 -17.58 18.95
C VAL A 223 13.29 -19.07 18.68
N GLU A 224 12.54 -19.65 17.74
CA GLU A 224 12.72 -21.07 17.35
C GLU A 224 14.13 -21.35 16.82
N ARG A 225 14.67 -20.47 15.96
CA ARG A 225 16.05 -20.59 15.46
C ARG A 225 17.07 -20.50 16.60
N GLY A 226 16.89 -19.55 17.54
CA GLY A 226 17.76 -19.37 18.69
C GLY A 226 17.78 -20.59 19.61
N LEU A 227 16.62 -21.17 19.92
CA LEU A 227 16.54 -22.42 20.70
C LEU A 227 17.19 -23.59 20.02
N ARG A 228 17.02 -23.74 18.70
CA ARG A 228 17.72 -24.80 17.92
C ARG A 228 19.24 -24.62 17.95
N ALA A 229 19.74 -23.39 17.82
CA ALA A 229 21.15 -23.09 17.91
C ALA A 229 21.76 -23.40 19.29
N GLN A 230 20.96 -23.25 20.36
CA GLN A 230 21.32 -23.60 21.74
C GLN A 230 21.15 -25.09 22.05
N GLY A 231 20.65 -25.90 21.11
CA GLY A 231 20.38 -27.33 21.32
C GLY A 231 19.21 -27.59 22.27
N VAL A 232 18.35 -26.60 22.52
CA VAL A 232 17.19 -26.70 23.43
C VAL A 232 15.95 -27.12 22.63
N PRO A 233 15.36 -28.32 22.90
CA PRO A 233 14.10 -28.70 22.29
C PRO A 233 12.99 -27.73 22.72
N PHE A 234 12.12 -27.31 21.79
CA PHE A 234 11.09 -26.30 22.03
C PHE A 234 10.21 -26.66 23.24
N GLY A 235 9.79 -27.91 23.38
CA GLY A 235 8.96 -28.37 24.54
C GLY A 235 9.70 -28.45 25.87
N LYS A 236 11.00 -28.13 25.91
CA LYS A 236 11.81 -28.07 27.15
C LYS A 236 12.33 -26.65 27.43
N ALA A 237 12.08 -25.71 26.55
CA ALA A 237 12.48 -24.34 26.73
C ALA A 237 11.66 -23.68 27.85
N THR A 238 12.32 -22.93 28.70
CA THR A 238 11.66 -22.13 29.73
C THR A 238 11.12 -20.83 29.12
N VAL A 239 10.08 -20.25 29.73
CA VAL A 239 9.55 -18.94 29.33
C VAL A 239 10.66 -17.88 29.32
N ALA A 240 11.53 -17.86 30.31
CA ALA A 240 12.63 -16.91 30.41
C ALA A 240 13.64 -17.03 29.25
N GLN A 241 13.94 -18.27 28.80
CA GLN A 241 14.80 -18.46 27.61
C GLN A 241 14.13 -17.94 26.34
N MET A 242 12.85 -18.22 26.15
CA MET A 242 12.08 -17.72 25.00
C MET A 242 11.98 -16.19 25.02
N GLU A 243 11.77 -15.61 26.20
CA GLU A 243 11.67 -14.16 26.39
C GLU A 243 13.00 -13.44 26.09
N THR A 244 14.14 -14.02 26.47
CA THR A 244 15.47 -13.50 26.11
C THR A 244 15.63 -13.46 24.59
N LEU A 245 15.37 -14.56 23.91
CA LEU A 245 15.47 -14.64 22.42
C LEU A 245 14.46 -13.72 21.72
N TRP A 246 13.30 -13.51 22.33
CA TRP A 246 12.29 -12.57 21.82
C TRP A 246 12.76 -11.12 21.90
N GLU A 247 13.38 -10.71 23.01
CA GLU A 247 13.96 -9.36 23.14
C GLU A 247 15.17 -9.16 22.22
N GLU A 248 15.99 -10.20 22.01
CA GLU A 248 17.07 -10.18 21.00
C GLU A 248 16.50 -9.94 19.58
N ALA A 249 15.44 -10.69 19.19
CA ALA A 249 14.78 -10.53 17.90
C ALA A 249 14.20 -9.11 17.71
N LYS A 250 13.63 -8.53 18.77
CA LYS A 250 13.14 -7.13 18.75
C LYS A 250 14.27 -6.13 18.58
N ALA A 251 15.40 -6.37 19.23
CA ALA A 251 16.58 -5.50 19.12
C ALA A 251 17.19 -5.56 17.71
N GLU A 252 17.29 -6.77 17.13
CA GLU A 252 17.73 -6.96 15.75
C GLU A 252 16.81 -6.24 14.76
N GLU A 253 15.49 -6.39 14.89
CA GLU A 253 14.52 -5.68 14.03
C GLU A 253 14.64 -4.15 14.17
N ALA A 254 14.88 -3.64 15.38
CA ALA A 254 15.05 -2.21 15.63
C ALA A 254 16.36 -1.66 15.05
N ALA A 255 17.39 -2.51 14.92
CA ALA A 255 18.70 -2.16 14.35
C ALA A 255 18.69 -2.21 12.81
N LEU A 256 17.78 -2.95 12.20
CA LEU A 256 17.61 -2.92 10.75
C LEU A 256 17.11 -1.51 10.35
N PRO A 257 17.74 -0.87 9.33
CA PRO A 257 17.18 0.34 8.77
C PRO A 257 15.76 0.00 8.33
N ARG A 258 14.78 0.60 9.02
CA ARG A 258 13.37 0.40 8.64
C ARG A 258 13.25 0.78 7.17
N PRO A 259 12.81 -0.13 6.29
CA PRO A 259 12.39 0.30 4.99
C PRO A 259 11.39 1.43 5.27
N PHE A 260 11.61 2.58 4.64
CA PHE A 260 10.67 3.68 4.75
C PHE A 260 9.30 3.11 4.40
N HIS A 261 8.53 2.70 5.40
CA HIS A 261 7.11 2.61 5.21
C HIS A 261 6.72 4.01 4.72
N LYS A 262 6.35 4.11 3.48
CA LYS A 262 5.50 5.19 3.02
C LYS A 262 4.19 5.07 3.81
N SER A 263 4.24 5.38 5.10
CA SER A 263 3.10 6.03 5.69
C SER A 263 2.89 7.22 4.78
N VAL A 264 1.71 7.34 4.23
CA VAL A 264 1.27 8.46 3.40
C VAL A 264 1.06 9.70 4.30
N ALA A 265 2.03 10.04 5.12
CA ALA A 265 2.45 11.40 5.32
C ALA A 265 3.27 11.67 4.06
N GLN A 266 2.63 12.08 2.98
CA GLN A 266 3.30 12.65 1.84
C GLN A 266 4.27 13.67 2.40
N LEU A 267 5.56 13.38 2.30
CA LEU A 267 6.57 14.41 2.48
C LEU A 267 6.34 15.36 1.30
N GLN A 268 5.43 16.32 1.49
CA GLN A 268 5.03 17.23 0.43
C GLN A 268 6.17 18.16 0.07
N SER A 269 7.07 18.41 1.02
CA SER A 269 8.28 19.18 0.77
C SER A 269 9.38 18.85 1.77
N LEU A 270 10.63 18.86 1.30
CA LEU A 270 11.84 18.81 2.10
C LEU A 270 12.62 20.10 1.87
N GLN A 271 13.01 20.79 2.93
CA GLN A 271 13.85 21.98 2.84
C GLN A 271 15.28 21.65 3.26
N LEU A 272 16.25 21.94 2.38
CA LEU A 272 17.68 21.70 2.61
C LEU A 272 18.43 23.03 2.55
N ALA A 273 19.34 23.25 3.50
CA ALA A 273 20.30 24.32 3.43
C ALA A 273 21.50 23.89 2.55
N VAL A 274 21.76 24.62 1.47
CA VAL A 274 22.81 24.32 0.48
C VAL A 274 23.67 25.55 0.21
N PRO A 275 24.93 25.40 -0.23
CA PRO A 275 25.75 26.52 -0.65
C PRO A 275 25.18 27.18 -1.91
N ALA A 276 25.50 28.45 -2.14
CA ALA A 276 25.00 29.20 -3.28
C ALA A 276 25.33 28.52 -4.64
N SER A 277 26.49 27.86 -4.74
CA SER A 277 26.90 27.12 -5.95
C SER A 277 25.96 25.96 -6.30
N ALA A 278 25.28 25.35 -5.34
CA ALA A 278 24.31 24.30 -5.61
C ALA A 278 23.04 24.86 -6.30
N LEU A 279 22.69 26.13 -6.08
CA LEU A 279 21.53 26.74 -6.71
C LEU A 279 21.72 26.95 -8.23
N GLU A 280 22.97 27.10 -8.69
CA GLU A 280 23.28 27.24 -10.13
C GLU A 280 23.26 25.90 -10.86
N PHE A 281 23.50 24.80 -10.13
CA PHE A 281 23.56 23.44 -10.65
C PHE A 281 22.17 22.89 -11.02
N TRP A 282 21.19 23.03 -10.14
CA TRP A 282 19.91 22.36 -10.26
C TRP A 282 19.00 22.81 -11.41
N PRO A 283 19.02 24.07 -11.88
CA PRO A 283 18.29 24.47 -13.08
C PRO A 283 18.69 23.70 -14.34
N THR A 284 19.95 23.23 -14.41
CA THR A 284 20.44 22.45 -15.54
C THR A 284 20.16 20.97 -15.41
N VAL A 285 20.30 20.41 -14.20
CA VAL A 285 20.22 18.96 -13.98
C VAL A 285 18.80 18.51 -13.59
N GLY A 286 18.06 19.32 -12.87
CA GLY A 286 16.70 18.97 -12.42
C GLY A 286 15.74 18.55 -13.54
N PRO A 287 15.65 19.28 -14.66
CA PRO A 287 14.78 18.90 -15.78
C PRO A 287 15.12 17.53 -16.41
N LEU A 288 16.39 17.13 -16.42
CA LEU A 288 16.83 15.82 -16.93
C LEU A 288 16.38 14.67 -16.01
N LEU A 289 16.11 14.97 -14.73
CA LEU A 289 15.51 14.05 -13.78
C LEU A 289 13.97 14.06 -13.80
N GLY A 290 13.37 14.84 -14.72
CA GLY A 290 11.93 15.04 -14.79
C GLY A 290 11.37 15.93 -13.68
N TRP A 291 12.20 16.82 -13.10
CA TRP A 291 11.78 17.77 -12.06
C TRP A 291 11.59 19.15 -12.64
N ALA A 292 10.46 19.79 -12.32
CA ALA A 292 10.25 21.21 -12.60
C ALA A 292 11.05 22.04 -11.60
N VAL A 293 11.85 22.99 -12.06
CA VAL A 293 12.68 23.87 -11.24
C VAL A 293 12.09 25.26 -11.25
N GLN A 294 11.77 25.82 -10.07
CA GLN A 294 11.22 27.15 -9.89
C GLN A 294 12.11 27.96 -8.95
N SER A 295 12.44 29.20 -9.32
CA SER A 295 13.14 30.12 -8.45
C SER A 295 12.16 30.72 -7.42
N GLU A 296 12.56 30.70 -6.15
CA GLU A 296 11.86 31.33 -5.04
C GLU A 296 12.71 32.46 -4.43
N ALA A 297 12.09 33.33 -3.63
CA ALA A 297 12.81 34.46 -3.01
C ALA A 297 13.98 34.04 -2.10
N SER A 298 13.97 32.82 -1.56
CA SER A 298 15.00 32.27 -0.67
C SER A 298 15.85 31.14 -1.26
N GLY A 299 15.64 30.76 -2.54
CA GLY A 299 16.36 29.64 -3.15
C GLY A 299 15.65 29.06 -4.36
N LEU A 300 15.68 27.73 -4.49
CA LEU A 300 15.03 26.97 -5.57
C LEU A 300 14.03 25.97 -5.00
N CYS A 301 12.94 25.76 -5.71
CA CYS A 301 12.01 24.66 -5.51
C CYS A 301 12.10 23.72 -6.71
N LEU A 302 12.44 22.45 -6.45
CA LEU A 302 12.43 21.37 -7.42
C LEU A 302 11.19 20.50 -7.16
N GLN A 303 10.30 20.40 -8.12
CA GLN A 303 9.04 19.68 -7.96
C GLN A 303 8.97 18.53 -8.95
N GLY A 304 8.83 17.31 -8.45
CA GLY A 304 8.68 16.13 -9.28
C GLY A 304 8.08 14.94 -8.54
N ARG A 305 7.23 14.15 -9.22
CA ARG A 305 6.65 12.89 -8.74
C ARG A 305 6.06 12.94 -7.30
N GLY A 306 5.40 14.04 -6.95
CA GLY A 306 4.73 14.20 -5.64
C GLY A 306 5.66 14.64 -4.49
N LEU A 307 6.92 14.99 -4.76
CA LEU A 307 7.86 15.55 -3.82
C LEU A 307 8.30 16.95 -4.28
N ALA A 308 8.30 17.92 -3.36
CA ALA A 308 8.95 19.22 -3.57
C ALA A 308 10.21 19.30 -2.72
N LEU A 309 11.37 19.52 -3.36
CA LEU A 309 12.64 19.74 -2.69
C LEU A 309 12.97 21.24 -2.73
N ARG A 310 12.98 21.89 -1.58
CA ARG A 310 13.38 23.29 -1.45
C ARG A 310 14.82 23.42 -1.03
N LEU A 311 15.61 24.09 -1.86
CA LEU A 311 17.02 24.39 -1.59
C LEU A 311 17.13 25.87 -1.19
N VAL A 312 17.61 26.13 0.02
CA VAL A 312 17.85 27.49 0.56
C VAL A 312 19.32 27.68 0.87
N VAL A 313 19.84 28.88 0.66
CA VAL A 313 21.24 29.20 1.01
C VAL A 313 21.39 29.19 2.54
N GLY A 314 22.34 28.39 3.04
CA GLY A 314 22.61 28.30 4.47
C GLY A 314 23.85 27.47 4.79
N PRO A 315 24.26 27.44 6.07
CA PRO A 315 25.37 26.59 6.50
C PRO A 315 25.03 25.11 6.33
N HIS A 316 26.02 24.32 5.91
CA HIS A 316 25.91 22.90 5.61
C HIS A 316 25.23 22.07 6.70
N SER A 317 24.22 21.30 6.30
CA SER A 317 23.82 20.06 6.97
C SER A 317 24.57 18.86 6.34
N ALA A 318 24.50 17.68 6.97
CA ALA A 318 25.02 16.44 6.39
C ALA A 318 24.46 16.19 4.97
N PRO A 319 25.22 15.59 4.05
CA PRO A 319 24.73 15.27 2.70
C PRO A 319 23.43 14.47 2.75
N VAL A 320 22.48 14.82 1.89
CA VAL A 320 21.24 14.06 1.72
C VAL A 320 21.40 13.16 0.50
N GLU A 321 21.21 11.87 0.70
CA GLU A 321 21.23 10.88 -0.39
C GLU A 321 19.82 10.64 -0.92
N LEU A 322 19.64 10.79 -2.23
CA LEU A 322 18.41 10.50 -2.95
C LEU A 322 18.66 9.34 -3.91
N THR A 323 17.80 8.35 -3.91
CA THR A 323 17.85 7.26 -4.90
C THR A 323 16.71 7.42 -5.89
N LEU A 324 17.05 7.51 -7.18
CA LEU A 324 16.12 7.57 -8.30
C LEU A 324 16.24 6.28 -9.11
N GLN A 325 15.09 5.63 -9.37
CA GLN A 325 15.00 4.46 -10.22
C GLN A 325 14.45 4.86 -11.59
N HIS A 326 14.78 4.10 -12.65
CA HIS A 326 14.30 4.31 -14.02
C HIS A 326 14.73 5.65 -14.64
N VAL A 327 16.00 6.01 -14.53
CA VAL A 327 16.57 7.14 -15.26
C VAL A 327 16.87 6.67 -16.70
N VAL A 328 16.19 7.25 -17.68
CA VAL A 328 16.18 6.78 -19.08
C VAL A 328 17.49 7.06 -19.84
N ASP A 329 18.22 8.13 -19.47
CA ASP A 329 19.46 8.51 -20.16
C ASP A 329 20.55 8.91 -19.16
N VAL A 330 21.19 7.89 -18.57
CA VAL A 330 22.30 8.08 -17.63
C VAL A 330 23.53 8.76 -18.28
N PRO A 331 23.94 8.45 -19.53
CA PRO A 331 25.04 9.14 -20.19
C PRO A 331 24.81 10.64 -20.40
N ALA A 332 23.62 11.04 -20.87
CA ALA A 332 23.27 12.45 -21.04
C ALA A 332 23.24 13.18 -19.69
N LEU A 333 22.66 12.55 -18.65
CA LEU A 333 22.64 13.06 -17.30
C LEU A 333 24.08 13.25 -16.76
N ALA A 334 24.95 12.26 -16.88
CA ALA A 334 26.33 12.33 -16.43
C ALA A 334 27.10 13.47 -17.12
N THR A 335 26.86 13.69 -18.39
CA THR A 335 27.47 14.80 -19.17
C THR A 335 27.01 16.15 -18.64
N ALA A 336 25.70 16.33 -18.42
CA ALA A 336 25.12 17.56 -17.91
C ALA A 336 25.58 17.86 -16.46
N VAL A 337 25.64 16.85 -15.62
CA VAL A 337 26.16 16.97 -14.22
C VAL A 337 27.60 17.50 -14.22
N ARG A 338 28.48 16.92 -15.04
CA ARG A 338 29.86 17.38 -15.13
C ARG A 338 29.96 18.80 -15.68
N ALA A 339 29.17 19.13 -16.70
CA ALA A 339 29.13 20.49 -17.28
C ALA A 339 28.63 21.53 -16.28
N ALA A 340 27.75 21.16 -15.36
CA ALA A 340 27.24 22.01 -14.30
C ALA A 340 28.15 22.01 -13.03
N GLY A 341 29.34 21.41 -13.10
CA GLY A 341 30.31 21.41 -12.00
C GLY A 341 30.10 20.35 -10.93
N GLY A 342 29.15 19.43 -11.10
CA GLY A 342 28.93 18.31 -10.19
C GLY A 342 29.92 17.16 -10.42
N THR A 343 29.95 16.20 -9.50
CA THR A 343 30.74 14.98 -9.60
C THR A 343 29.89 13.78 -10.01
N VAL A 344 30.46 12.87 -10.78
CA VAL A 344 29.80 11.63 -11.24
C VAL A 344 30.71 10.46 -10.99
N GLN A 345 30.17 9.42 -10.32
CA GLN A 345 30.82 8.12 -10.14
C GLN A 345 29.96 7.05 -10.82
N HIS A 346 30.56 6.24 -11.67
CA HIS A 346 29.92 5.06 -12.25
C HIS A 346 30.18 3.85 -11.36
N LEU A 347 29.12 3.16 -10.95
CA LEU A 347 29.21 1.98 -10.10
C LEU A 347 29.12 0.67 -10.89
N ALA A 348 28.28 0.64 -11.94
CA ALA A 348 28.07 -0.47 -12.87
C ALA A 348 27.47 0.06 -14.18
N PRO A 349 27.41 -0.73 -15.27
CA PRO A 349 26.64 -0.36 -16.45
C PRO A 349 25.20 -0.03 -16.08
N GLY A 350 24.73 1.14 -16.46
CA GLY A 350 23.36 1.61 -16.14
C GLY A 350 23.20 2.30 -14.78
N ASP A 351 24.20 2.26 -13.90
CA ASP A 351 24.15 2.91 -12.59
C ASP A 351 25.11 4.09 -12.51
N CYS A 352 24.70 5.19 -11.93
CA CYS A 352 25.58 6.28 -11.56
C CYS A 352 25.19 6.92 -10.23
N VAL A 353 26.18 7.46 -9.54
CA VAL A 353 26.00 8.36 -8.40
C VAL A 353 26.57 9.71 -8.79
N PHE A 354 25.81 10.77 -8.58
CA PHE A 354 26.31 12.11 -8.77
C PHE A 354 25.97 13.01 -7.57
N SER A 355 26.72 14.08 -7.44
CA SER A 355 26.44 15.12 -6.44
C SER A 355 26.53 16.50 -7.04
N ASP A 356 25.86 17.46 -6.41
CA ASP A 356 26.05 18.88 -6.66
C ASP A 356 27.48 19.35 -6.27
N PRO A 357 27.94 20.52 -6.74
CA PRO A 357 29.30 21.00 -6.48
C PRO A 357 29.67 21.12 -4.99
N GLY A 358 28.69 21.27 -4.12
CA GLY A 358 28.89 21.37 -2.66
C GLY A 358 28.75 20.04 -1.93
N HIS A 359 28.50 18.93 -2.63
CA HIS A 359 28.19 17.61 -2.05
C HIS A 359 27.04 17.62 -1.04
N SER A 360 26.12 18.59 -1.16
CA SER A 360 24.97 18.73 -0.24
C SER A 360 23.85 17.76 -0.55
N VAL A 361 23.73 17.39 -1.83
CA VAL A 361 22.77 16.41 -2.32
C VAL A 361 23.50 15.39 -3.17
N VAL A 362 23.41 14.13 -2.78
CA VAL A 362 23.94 12.97 -3.52
C VAL A 362 22.77 12.22 -4.13
N VAL A 363 22.83 11.97 -5.42
CA VAL A 363 21.75 11.27 -6.13
C VAL A 363 22.31 9.98 -6.74
N ARG A 364 21.69 8.86 -6.38
CA ARG A 364 21.95 7.56 -6.99
C ARG A 364 20.88 7.29 -8.05
N CYS A 365 21.29 7.02 -9.26
CA CYS A 365 20.42 6.66 -10.38
C CYS A 365 20.67 5.22 -10.78
N THR A 366 19.61 4.43 -10.97
CA THR A 366 19.68 3.05 -11.43
C THR A 366 18.76 2.87 -12.64
N THR A 367 19.24 2.12 -13.65
CA THR A 367 18.38 1.62 -14.74
C THR A 367 17.77 0.28 -14.32
N SER A 368 16.56 -0.04 -14.79
CA SER A 368 16.00 -1.36 -14.60
C SER A 368 16.65 -2.35 -15.58
N ALA A 369 16.86 -3.58 -15.17
CA ALA A 369 17.40 -4.64 -16.03
C ALA A 369 16.54 -4.93 -17.31
N ALA A 370 15.31 -4.42 -17.37
CA ALA A 370 14.45 -4.51 -18.55
C ALA A 370 14.82 -3.49 -19.64
N ASP A 371 15.48 -2.37 -19.28
CA ASP A 371 15.86 -1.32 -20.23
C ASP A 371 17.20 -1.62 -20.93
N GLU A 372 18.04 -2.52 -20.39
CA GLU A 372 19.28 -2.97 -21.04
C GLU A 372 19.04 -3.78 -22.33
N ALA A 373 17.88 -4.44 -22.47
CA ALA A 373 17.54 -5.20 -23.66
C ALA A 373 17.09 -4.34 -24.86
N ALA A 374 16.87 -3.06 -24.64
CA ALA A 374 16.36 -2.12 -25.67
C ALA A 374 17.43 -1.20 -26.27
N LEU A 375 18.69 -1.29 -25.85
CA LEU A 375 19.77 -0.51 -26.47
C LEU A 375 20.26 -1.22 -27.74
N PRO A 376 20.24 -0.56 -28.92
CA PRO A 376 20.77 -1.12 -30.15
C PRO A 376 22.29 -1.30 -29.98
N THR A 377 22.76 -2.54 -30.10
CA THR A 377 24.17 -2.86 -30.25
C THR A 377 24.63 -2.37 -31.63
N GLY A 378 25.07 -1.13 -31.71
CA GLY A 378 25.75 -0.56 -32.86
C GLY A 378 27.26 -0.53 -32.62
N PRO A 379 28.11 -0.84 -33.62
CA PRO A 379 29.53 -1.01 -33.40
C PRO A 379 30.27 0.32 -33.33
N VAL A 380 31.27 0.36 -32.41
CA VAL A 380 32.44 1.27 -32.27
C VAL A 380 32.17 2.67 -31.75
#